data_c5a4a776ce3faae7e58a811ae1540ac1
#
_entry.id   c5a4a776ce3faae7e58a811ae1540ac1
#
_cell.length_a   1.000
_cell.length_b   1.000
_cell.length_c   1.000
_cell.angle_alpha   90.00
_cell.angle_beta   90.00
_cell.angle_gamma   90.00
#
_symmetry.space_group_name_H-M   'P 1'
#
loop_
_entity.id
_entity.type
_entity.pdbx_description
1 polymer ?
#
loop_
_entity_poly.entity_id
_entity_poly.type
_entity_poly.pdbx_seq_one_letter_code
_entity_poly.pdbx_strand_id
1 'polypeptide(L)'
;MVDATEGADGDARSVADAARQAARAAGAQRVLGELSQARTDAIVDAMARAAEKHAEALAAAAVDETGYGVAADKVRKNLFAARDVHAFIRPMTTVGVIARHAERRVVEIAEPFGPVAAIVPSTNPTSTAIYKLLIALKARCAIVLSPHPAARSCITRTAEILAAAARDAGAPEGSISWLQTVTVAGTQALMRQREIAVILATGGLGLVRAAYSAGKPAYGVGPGNAPAYIERSADVGKAVRDIVAGKTFDNGLLCSSENAVIVDAAIAEEVRRTFRAAGGHFLNEAERAAVAAALVTPQRLPRPDLVGRSALEIARRAGIDAPPGTRVLLAPLSGVGRDHPLSIEKLCPVLAFYEVADWRAGCERCKEILGYGGMGHTMAIHSRNDAVILEFGLQKPAFRIVVNSPTTHGSIGMTTGLDPAMTLGCGGLGGNITSDNISPRHLLNVKRLAYELRPLSTGAERLATSSRQPRPPRTARPQTLHPAGLAARIDGFLGAAPTNESRGRESGAATAAAPPGDAGPSVPPPQAGKAAGVEPAAPAGTAAFVCEADVRGALDAGRPIRIDRRTIVTPSARDLAAGRDVLIEIERGGR
;
A
#
# COMPACT_ATOMS: atom_id res chain seq x y z
N MET A 1 -22.25 20.67 27.32
CA MET A 1 -23.01 19.48 26.88
C MET A 1 -23.55 19.80 25.49
N VAL A 2 -22.78 19.54 24.44
CA VAL A 2 -23.30 19.58 23.06
C VAL A 2 -24.21 18.36 22.95
N ASP A 3 -25.41 18.59 22.53
CA ASP A 3 -26.58 17.74 22.63
C ASP A 3 -26.32 16.37 21.94
N ALA A 4 -26.33 15.28 22.70
CA ALA A 4 -26.20 13.92 22.17
C ALA A 4 -27.33 13.58 21.17
N THR A 5 -28.42 14.30 21.22
CA THR A 5 -29.58 14.20 20.32
C THR A 5 -29.30 14.79 18.94
N GLU A 6 -28.59 15.91 18.83
CA GLU A 6 -28.19 16.50 17.53
C GLU A 6 -27.21 15.61 16.79
N GLY A 7 -26.30 14.96 17.51
CA GLY A 7 -25.34 13.99 16.93
C GLY A 7 -26.03 12.76 16.35
N ALA A 8 -26.98 12.18 17.10
CA ALA A 8 -27.74 11.00 16.67
C ALA A 8 -28.63 11.29 15.44
N ASP A 9 -29.25 12.46 15.39
CA ASP A 9 -30.05 12.90 14.24
C ASP A 9 -29.20 13.18 13.01
N GLY A 10 -27.99 13.74 13.20
CA GLY A 10 -26.98 13.91 12.16
C GLY A 10 -26.52 12.59 11.54
N ASP A 11 -26.25 11.59 12.37
CA ASP A 11 -25.85 10.26 11.93
C ASP A 11 -26.98 9.55 11.17
N ALA A 12 -28.22 9.60 11.66
CA ALA A 12 -29.37 9.01 10.99
C ALA A 12 -29.60 9.65 9.61
N ARG A 13 -29.51 10.98 9.49
CA ARG A 13 -29.58 11.69 8.21
C ARG A 13 -28.48 11.28 7.25
N SER A 14 -27.23 11.16 7.74
CA SER A 14 -26.08 10.75 6.94
C SER A 14 -26.20 9.31 6.42
N VAL A 15 -26.69 8.40 7.26
CA VAL A 15 -26.97 7.00 6.88
C VAL A 15 -28.05 6.92 5.81
N ALA A 16 -29.15 7.66 5.97
CA ALA A 16 -30.21 7.73 4.98
C ALA A 16 -29.74 8.34 3.66
N ASP A 17 -28.86 9.36 3.72
CA ASP A 17 -28.25 9.97 2.56
C ASP A 17 -27.33 8.96 1.81
N ALA A 18 -26.52 8.19 2.52
CA ALA A 18 -25.69 7.15 1.94
C ALA A 18 -26.50 6.14 1.12
N ALA A 19 -27.65 5.70 1.64
CA ALA A 19 -28.55 4.79 0.94
C ALA A 19 -29.13 5.43 -0.34
N ARG A 20 -29.56 6.70 -0.27
CA ARG A 20 -30.10 7.44 -1.45
C ARG A 20 -29.03 7.60 -2.53
N GLN A 21 -27.79 8.00 -2.17
CA GLN A 21 -26.74 8.22 -3.14
C GLN A 21 -26.28 6.90 -3.77
N ALA A 22 -26.20 5.82 -2.99
CA ALA A 22 -25.89 4.49 -3.53
C ALA A 22 -26.95 4.00 -4.53
N ALA A 23 -28.23 4.19 -4.23
CA ALA A 23 -29.34 3.86 -5.14
C ALA A 23 -29.29 4.68 -6.44
N ARG A 24 -29.00 6.00 -6.36
CA ARG A 24 -28.79 6.86 -7.55
C ARG A 24 -27.64 6.36 -8.40
N ALA A 25 -26.50 6.04 -7.79
CA ALA A 25 -25.34 5.50 -8.48
C ALA A 25 -25.64 4.16 -9.16
N ALA A 26 -26.41 3.27 -8.52
CA ALA A 26 -26.84 2.01 -9.12
C ALA A 26 -27.78 2.21 -10.33
N GLY A 27 -28.63 3.23 -10.30
CA GLY A 27 -29.45 3.63 -11.43
C GLY A 27 -28.61 4.08 -12.62
N ALA A 28 -27.66 4.99 -12.37
CA ALA A 28 -26.74 5.51 -13.39
C ALA A 28 -25.80 4.42 -13.95
N GLN A 29 -25.36 3.49 -13.09
CA GLN A 29 -24.45 2.41 -13.46
C GLN A 29 -24.95 1.58 -14.63
N ARG A 30 -26.25 1.30 -14.70
CA ARG A 30 -26.84 0.52 -15.80
C ARG A 30 -26.64 1.20 -17.15
N VAL A 31 -26.85 2.52 -17.20
CA VAL A 31 -26.67 3.30 -18.44
C VAL A 31 -25.19 3.51 -18.76
N LEU A 32 -24.35 3.79 -17.73
CA LEU A 32 -22.89 3.90 -17.91
C LEU A 32 -22.30 2.61 -18.50
N GLY A 33 -22.77 1.44 -18.05
CA GLY A 33 -22.33 0.14 -18.53
C GLY A 33 -22.52 -0.08 -20.03
N GLU A 34 -23.50 0.57 -20.63
CA GLU A 34 -23.82 0.47 -22.06
C GLU A 34 -23.07 1.49 -22.93
N LEU A 35 -22.34 2.44 -22.36
CA LEU A 35 -21.64 3.46 -23.13
C LEU A 35 -20.50 2.86 -23.96
N SER A 36 -20.37 3.34 -25.19
CA SER A 36 -19.22 3.01 -26.05
C SER A 36 -17.93 3.66 -25.54
N GLN A 37 -16.77 3.17 -25.99
CA GLN A 37 -15.46 3.77 -25.65
C GLN A 37 -15.43 5.26 -26.02
N ALA A 38 -15.88 5.62 -27.22
CA ALA A 38 -15.87 7.01 -27.69
C ALA A 38 -16.73 7.94 -26.81
N ARG A 39 -17.90 7.47 -26.34
CA ARG A 39 -18.76 8.24 -25.43
C ARG A 39 -18.13 8.38 -24.06
N THR A 40 -17.53 7.31 -23.53
CA THR A 40 -16.81 7.31 -22.27
C THR A 40 -15.63 8.30 -22.31
N ASP A 41 -14.84 8.26 -23.39
CA ASP A 41 -13.70 9.14 -23.58
C ASP A 41 -14.12 10.62 -23.69
N ALA A 42 -15.20 10.92 -24.41
CA ALA A 42 -15.73 12.28 -24.51
C ALA A 42 -16.15 12.86 -23.16
N ILE A 43 -16.78 12.04 -22.30
CA ILE A 43 -17.17 12.42 -20.93
C ILE A 43 -15.91 12.72 -20.10
N VAL A 44 -14.93 11.82 -20.10
CA VAL A 44 -13.69 11.97 -19.31
C VAL A 44 -12.88 13.16 -19.80
N ASP A 45 -12.79 13.39 -21.12
CA ASP A 45 -12.14 14.56 -21.74
C ASP A 45 -12.80 15.88 -21.29
N ALA A 46 -14.15 15.92 -21.23
CA ALA A 46 -14.88 17.10 -20.76
C ALA A 46 -14.62 17.38 -19.27
N MET A 47 -14.64 16.32 -18.45
CA MET A 47 -14.32 16.43 -17.02
C MET A 47 -12.90 16.92 -16.78
N ALA A 48 -11.90 16.40 -17.50
CA ALA A 48 -10.51 16.80 -17.40
C ALA A 48 -10.33 18.29 -17.74
N ARG A 49 -10.93 18.76 -18.85
CA ARG A 49 -10.91 20.19 -19.21
C ARG A 49 -11.59 21.08 -18.17
N ALA A 50 -12.69 20.62 -17.58
CA ALA A 50 -13.36 21.37 -16.52
C ALA A 50 -12.51 21.45 -15.25
N ALA A 51 -11.85 20.35 -14.86
CA ALA A 51 -10.94 20.31 -13.72
C ALA A 51 -9.74 21.24 -13.94
N GLU A 52 -9.15 21.23 -15.13
CA GLU A 52 -8.04 22.11 -15.51
C GLU A 52 -8.43 23.59 -15.42
N LYS A 53 -9.58 23.95 -16.01
CA LYS A 53 -10.10 25.33 -16.00
C LYS A 53 -10.33 25.87 -14.59
N HIS A 54 -10.70 25.02 -13.64
CA HIS A 54 -11.00 25.40 -12.26
C HIS A 54 -9.88 25.08 -11.26
N ALA A 55 -8.69 24.65 -11.72
CA ALA A 55 -7.61 24.17 -10.87
C ALA A 55 -7.17 25.17 -9.80
N GLU A 56 -7.05 26.46 -10.15
CA GLU A 56 -6.65 27.54 -9.25
C GLU A 56 -7.73 27.83 -8.20
N ALA A 57 -8.98 28.00 -8.63
CA ALA A 57 -10.09 28.30 -7.74
C ALA A 57 -10.35 27.17 -6.74
N LEU A 58 -10.19 25.91 -7.17
CA LEU A 58 -10.31 24.74 -6.30
C LEU A 58 -9.14 24.63 -5.31
N ALA A 59 -7.94 25.00 -5.73
CA ALA A 59 -6.77 25.01 -4.85
C ALA A 59 -6.90 26.08 -3.75
N ALA A 60 -7.33 27.29 -4.11
CA ALA A 60 -7.61 28.35 -3.14
C ALA A 60 -8.67 27.91 -2.14
N ALA A 61 -9.82 27.42 -2.61
CA ALA A 61 -10.90 26.95 -1.75
C ALA A 61 -10.44 25.82 -0.79
N ALA A 62 -9.55 24.94 -1.23
CA ALA A 62 -9.01 23.88 -0.39
C ALA A 62 -8.11 24.42 0.75
N VAL A 63 -7.29 25.46 0.48
CA VAL A 63 -6.47 26.11 1.52
C VAL A 63 -7.35 26.89 2.48
N ASP A 64 -8.29 27.66 1.95
CA ASP A 64 -9.19 28.49 2.77
C ASP A 64 -10.03 27.65 3.74
N GLU A 65 -10.55 26.51 3.28
CA GLU A 65 -11.38 25.64 4.11
C GLU A 65 -10.56 24.82 5.12
N THR A 66 -9.42 24.24 4.69
CA THR A 66 -8.64 23.32 5.52
C THR A 66 -7.55 24.00 6.34
N GLY A 67 -7.08 25.15 5.90
CA GLY A 67 -5.88 25.80 6.42
C GLY A 67 -4.60 25.02 6.13
N TYR A 68 -4.61 24.02 5.26
CA TYR A 68 -3.51 23.09 5.01
C TYR A 68 -2.77 23.43 3.71
N GLY A 69 -1.43 23.45 3.79
CA GLY A 69 -0.55 23.46 2.63
C GLY A 69 -0.40 24.80 1.94
N VAL A 70 -0.11 24.78 0.65
CA VAL A 70 0.25 25.92 -0.19
C VAL A 70 -0.61 25.92 -1.45
N ALA A 71 -1.32 27.03 -1.71
CA ALA A 71 -2.26 27.14 -2.85
C ALA A 71 -1.58 26.81 -4.19
N ALA A 72 -0.38 27.36 -4.46
CA ALA A 72 0.36 27.11 -5.70
C ALA A 72 0.67 25.62 -5.92
N ASP A 73 1.03 24.91 -4.86
CA ASP A 73 1.30 23.46 -4.94
C ASP A 73 0.01 22.64 -5.10
N LYS A 74 -1.10 23.09 -4.49
CA LYS A 74 -2.41 22.46 -4.73
C LYS A 74 -2.89 22.67 -6.16
N VAL A 75 -2.59 23.83 -6.79
CA VAL A 75 -2.81 24.02 -8.23
C VAL A 75 -2.05 22.97 -9.04
N ARG A 76 -0.77 22.78 -8.75
CA ARG A 76 0.05 21.76 -9.43
C ARG A 76 -0.51 20.36 -9.27
N LYS A 77 -1.01 20.00 -8.09
CA LYS A 77 -1.67 18.71 -7.85
C LYS A 77 -3.00 18.56 -8.61
N ASN A 78 -3.81 19.63 -8.66
CA ASN A 78 -5.04 19.63 -9.44
C ASN A 78 -4.75 19.47 -10.93
N LEU A 79 -3.75 20.21 -11.45
CA LEU A 79 -3.30 20.08 -12.84
C LEU A 79 -2.69 18.70 -13.14
N PHE A 80 -1.92 18.13 -12.22
CA PHE A 80 -1.42 16.76 -12.37
C PHE A 80 -2.59 15.75 -12.52
N ALA A 81 -3.61 15.87 -11.69
CA ALA A 81 -4.80 15.00 -11.81
C ALA A 81 -5.56 15.24 -13.12
N ALA A 82 -5.70 16.50 -13.55
CA ALA A 82 -6.46 16.88 -14.73
C ALA A 82 -5.73 16.65 -16.06
N ARG A 83 -4.39 16.70 -16.06
CA ARG A 83 -3.56 16.61 -17.27
C ARG A 83 -2.81 15.28 -17.34
N ASP A 84 -1.93 15.01 -16.36
CA ASP A 84 -1.03 13.87 -16.42
C ASP A 84 -1.77 12.54 -16.22
N VAL A 85 -2.65 12.47 -15.22
CA VAL A 85 -3.52 11.28 -15.04
C VAL A 85 -4.44 11.11 -16.23
N HIS A 86 -5.05 12.20 -16.74
CA HIS A 86 -5.92 12.14 -17.93
C HIS A 86 -5.13 11.66 -19.16
N ALA A 87 -3.95 12.22 -19.44
CA ALA A 87 -3.10 11.80 -20.56
C ALA A 87 -2.75 10.31 -20.49
N PHE A 88 -2.47 9.81 -19.27
CA PHE A 88 -2.17 8.40 -19.04
C PHE A 88 -3.38 7.48 -19.26
N ILE A 89 -4.56 7.85 -18.76
CA ILE A 89 -5.76 7.01 -18.88
C ILE A 89 -6.46 7.14 -20.22
N ARG A 90 -6.28 8.24 -20.95
CA ARG A 90 -6.96 8.53 -22.22
C ARG A 90 -6.80 7.42 -23.26
N PRO A 91 -5.59 6.87 -23.54
CA PRO A 91 -5.40 5.81 -24.51
C PRO A 91 -5.88 4.42 -24.03
N MET A 92 -6.28 4.27 -22.78
CA MET A 92 -6.71 2.98 -22.26
C MET A 92 -8.02 2.53 -22.87
N THR A 93 -8.04 1.32 -23.42
CA THR A 93 -9.27 0.63 -23.79
C THR A 93 -9.92 0.07 -22.52
N THR A 94 -11.11 0.56 -22.20
CA THR A 94 -11.89 0.17 -21.01
C THR A 94 -13.29 -0.36 -21.38
N VAL A 95 -13.56 -0.49 -22.69
CA VAL A 95 -14.86 -0.93 -23.21
C VAL A 95 -14.65 -2.00 -24.29
N GLY A 96 -15.41 -3.07 -24.22
CA GLY A 96 -15.37 -4.15 -25.20
C GLY A 96 -14.09 -4.99 -25.09
N VAL A 97 -13.57 -5.44 -26.22
CA VAL A 97 -12.38 -6.30 -26.28
C VAL A 97 -11.12 -5.49 -25.95
N ILE A 98 -10.42 -5.86 -24.87
CA ILE A 98 -9.21 -5.20 -24.41
C ILE A 98 -7.92 -5.97 -24.73
N ALA A 99 -8.02 -7.29 -24.93
CA ALA A 99 -6.89 -8.10 -25.35
C ALA A 99 -7.33 -9.35 -26.13
N ARG A 100 -6.47 -9.83 -27.03
CA ARG A 100 -6.61 -11.09 -27.77
C ARG A 100 -5.31 -11.87 -27.66
N HIS A 101 -5.36 -13.02 -27.02
CA HIS A 101 -4.23 -13.93 -26.85
C HIS A 101 -4.37 -15.10 -27.85
N ALA A 102 -3.81 -14.95 -29.06
CA ALA A 102 -3.99 -15.90 -30.14
C ALA A 102 -3.53 -17.32 -29.78
N GLU A 103 -2.33 -17.46 -29.19
CA GLU A 103 -1.78 -18.76 -28.78
C GLU A 103 -2.62 -19.46 -27.70
N ARG A 104 -3.19 -18.70 -26.78
CA ARG A 104 -4.06 -19.20 -25.70
C ARG A 104 -5.51 -19.32 -26.14
N ARG A 105 -5.87 -18.80 -27.33
CA ARG A 105 -7.25 -18.68 -27.83
C ARG A 105 -8.20 -18.08 -26.80
N VAL A 106 -7.74 -16.98 -26.15
CA VAL A 106 -8.52 -16.24 -25.15
C VAL A 106 -8.73 -14.81 -25.62
N VAL A 107 -9.96 -14.33 -25.52
CA VAL A 107 -10.34 -12.93 -25.74
C VAL A 107 -10.76 -12.33 -24.41
N GLU A 108 -10.15 -11.21 -24.02
CA GLU A 108 -10.49 -10.47 -22.80
C GLU A 108 -11.40 -9.29 -23.13
N ILE A 109 -12.47 -9.14 -22.35
CA ILE A 109 -13.50 -8.11 -22.51
C ILE A 109 -13.63 -7.36 -21.18
N ALA A 110 -13.56 -6.02 -21.25
CA ALA A 110 -13.70 -5.16 -20.10
C ALA A 110 -15.18 -5.01 -19.70
N GLU A 111 -15.44 -5.18 -18.40
CA GLU A 111 -16.71 -4.87 -17.75
C GLU A 111 -16.49 -3.91 -16.59
N PRO A 112 -17.34 -2.89 -16.39
CA PRO A 112 -17.24 -2.04 -15.22
C PRO A 112 -17.36 -2.86 -13.93
N PHE A 113 -16.58 -2.50 -12.91
CA PHE A 113 -16.68 -3.18 -11.61
C PHE A 113 -18.06 -2.95 -10.97
N GLY A 114 -18.60 -1.76 -11.16
CA GLY A 114 -19.87 -1.31 -10.59
C GLY A 114 -19.70 0.00 -9.80
N PRO A 115 -20.74 0.43 -9.06
CA PRO A 115 -20.69 1.68 -8.31
C PRO A 115 -19.58 1.69 -7.26
N VAL A 116 -18.86 2.82 -7.20
CA VAL A 116 -17.69 3.05 -6.36
C VAL A 116 -18.06 3.92 -5.17
N ALA A 117 -17.72 3.51 -3.95
CA ALA A 117 -17.66 4.42 -2.80
C ALA A 117 -16.24 4.99 -2.68
N ALA A 118 -16.09 6.30 -2.76
CA ALA A 118 -14.78 6.95 -2.75
C ALA A 118 -14.64 7.91 -1.56
N ILE A 119 -13.76 7.58 -0.63
CA ILE A 119 -13.48 8.40 0.55
C ILE A 119 -12.32 9.34 0.23
N VAL A 120 -12.53 10.64 0.38
CA VAL A 120 -11.59 11.70 0.00
C VAL A 120 -11.03 12.39 1.24
N PRO A 121 -9.69 12.47 1.41
CA PRO A 121 -9.06 13.04 2.58
C PRO A 121 -9.05 14.57 2.57
N SER A 122 -8.79 15.19 3.73
CA SER A 122 -8.61 16.65 3.86
C SER A 122 -7.24 17.16 3.41
N THR A 123 -6.22 16.28 3.34
CA THR A 123 -4.85 16.68 2.98
C THR A 123 -4.69 17.03 1.50
N ASN A 124 -5.36 16.27 0.62
CA ASN A 124 -5.32 16.44 -0.83
C ASN A 124 -6.75 16.41 -1.43
N PRO A 125 -7.66 17.29 -0.98
CA PRO A 125 -9.09 17.09 -1.19
C PRO A 125 -9.49 17.18 -2.66
N THR A 126 -9.14 18.27 -3.33
CA THR A 126 -9.58 18.55 -4.70
C THR A 126 -8.88 17.66 -5.73
N SER A 127 -7.56 17.51 -5.64
CA SER A 127 -6.79 16.66 -6.56
C SER A 127 -7.16 15.18 -6.45
N THR A 128 -7.42 14.67 -5.23
CA THR A 128 -7.89 13.30 -5.04
C THR A 128 -9.30 13.11 -5.58
N ALA A 129 -10.19 14.09 -5.41
CA ALA A 129 -11.53 14.05 -5.99
C ALA A 129 -11.47 14.03 -7.52
N ILE A 130 -10.73 14.96 -8.15
CA ILE A 130 -10.54 15.00 -9.61
C ILE A 130 -10.05 13.64 -10.11
N TYR A 131 -8.97 13.13 -9.55
CA TYR A 131 -8.38 11.86 -9.93
C TYR A 131 -9.38 10.69 -9.83
N LYS A 132 -10.05 10.53 -8.66
CA LYS A 132 -10.98 9.41 -8.45
C LYS A 132 -12.18 9.47 -9.40
N LEU A 133 -12.69 10.67 -9.67
CA LEU A 133 -13.78 10.87 -10.60
C LEU A 133 -13.38 10.50 -12.04
N LEU A 134 -12.19 10.91 -12.49
CA LEU A 134 -11.69 10.58 -13.84
C LEU A 134 -11.50 9.08 -14.04
N ILE A 135 -10.84 8.39 -13.08
CA ILE A 135 -10.59 6.94 -13.23
C ILE A 135 -11.87 6.11 -13.14
N ALA A 136 -12.84 6.53 -12.31
CA ALA A 136 -14.11 5.83 -12.19
C ALA A 136 -14.95 5.94 -13.47
N LEU A 137 -15.12 7.17 -13.99
CA LEU A 137 -15.89 7.39 -15.22
C LEU A 137 -15.21 6.75 -16.44
N LYS A 138 -13.86 6.75 -16.51
CA LYS A 138 -13.12 6.03 -17.54
C LYS A 138 -13.39 4.52 -17.52
N ALA A 139 -13.59 3.95 -16.34
CA ALA A 139 -13.99 2.55 -16.16
C ALA A 139 -15.52 2.32 -16.29
N ARG A 140 -16.29 3.34 -16.64
CA ARG A 140 -17.76 3.33 -16.68
C ARG A 140 -18.39 2.95 -15.34
N CYS A 141 -17.76 3.32 -14.24
CA CYS A 141 -18.24 3.12 -12.87
C CYS A 141 -18.88 4.40 -12.35
N ALA A 142 -20.12 4.32 -11.90
CA ALA A 142 -20.74 5.38 -11.12
C ALA A 142 -20.01 5.54 -9.79
N ILE A 143 -19.92 6.76 -9.25
CA ILE A 143 -19.12 7.03 -8.07
C ILE A 143 -19.85 7.93 -7.07
N VAL A 144 -19.77 7.54 -5.79
CA VAL A 144 -20.28 8.32 -4.66
C VAL A 144 -19.10 8.76 -3.79
N LEU A 145 -18.87 10.06 -3.69
CA LEU A 145 -17.84 10.60 -2.81
C LEU A 145 -18.36 10.69 -1.37
N SER A 146 -17.49 10.30 -0.43
CA SER A 146 -17.61 10.68 0.98
C SER A 146 -16.51 11.67 1.29
N PRO A 147 -16.80 12.99 1.33
CA PRO A 147 -15.83 14.01 1.67
C PRO A 147 -15.34 13.88 3.11
N HIS A 148 -14.09 14.29 3.39
CA HIS A 148 -13.67 14.53 4.77
C HIS A 148 -14.42 15.74 5.34
N PRO A 149 -14.92 15.71 6.60
CA PRO A 149 -15.68 16.83 7.17
C PRO A 149 -14.96 18.18 7.09
N ALA A 150 -13.65 18.23 7.34
CA ALA A 150 -12.83 19.44 7.29
C ALA A 150 -12.49 19.93 5.86
N ALA A 151 -13.01 19.28 4.81
CA ALA A 151 -12.77 19.64 3.40
C ALA A 151 -14.03 19.40 2.57
N ARG A 152 -15.20 19.46 3.23
CA ARG A 152 -16.48 19.11 2.61
C ARG A 152 -16.83 20.03 1.45
N SER A 153 -16.67 21.33 1.63
CA SER A 153 -17.11 22.32 0.66
C SER A 153 -16.26 22.27 -0.62
N CYS A 154 -14.94 22.22 -0.51
CA CYS A 154 -14.06 22.17 -1.68
C CYS A 154 -14.17 20.84 -2.44
N ILE A 155 -14.38 19.71 -1.75
CA ILE A 155 -14.63 18.42 -2.38
C ILE A 155 -15.97 18.41 -3.09
N THR A 156 -17.04 18.90 -2.44
CA THR A 156 -18.37 19.02 -3.03
C THR A 156 -18.34 19.90 -4.27
N ARG A 157 -17.71 21.08 -4.20
CA ARG A 157 -17.55 21.98 -5.36
C ARG A 157 -16.79 21.32 -6.51
N THR A 158 -15.75 20.54 -6.19
CA THR A 158 -15.03 19.77 -7.22
C THR A 158 -15.95 18.75 -7.89
N ALA A 159 -16.75 18.03 -7.09
CA ALA A 159 -17.69 17.04 -7.62
C ALA A 159 -18.78 17.70 -8.48
N GLU A 160 -19.32 18.84 -8.06
CA GLU A 160 -20.34 19.61 -8.82
C GLU A 160 -19.84 20.04 -10.19
N ILE A 161 -18.62 20.61 -10.25
CA ILE A 161 -17.99 21.05 -11.51
C ILE A 161 -17.81 19.85 -12.47
N LEU A 162 -17.27 18.75 -11.97
CA LEU A 162 -17.00 17.58 -12.81
C LEU A 162 -18.30 16.83 -13.17
N ALA A 163 -19.29 16.79 -12.26
CA ALA A 163 -20.60 16.21 -12.55
C ALA A 163 -21.35 16.99 -13.64
N ALA A 164 -21.31 18.34 -13.58
CA ALA A 164 -21.88 19.18 -14.63
C ALA A 164 -21.20 18.91 -15.99
N ALA A 165 -19.87 18.93 -16.04
CA ALA A 165 -19.14 18.65 -17.27
C ALA A 165 -19.40 17.23 -17.82
N ALA A 166 -19.50 16.24 -16.94
CA ALA A 166 -19.84 14.86 -17.33
C ALA A 166 -21.24 14.76 -17.92
N ARG A 167 -22.24 15.38 -17.28
CA ARG A 167 -23.64 15.41 -17.73
C ARG A 167 -23.77 16.12 -19.07
N ASP A 168 -23.13 17.28 -19.23
CA ASP A 168 -23.16 18.05 -20.47
C ASP A 168 -22.52 17.27 -21.64
N ALA A 169 -21.57 16.36 -21.34
CA ALA A 169 -20.97 15.42 -22.29
C ALA A 169 -21.78 14.13 -22.48
N GLY A 170 -22.92 13.96 -21.79
CA GLY A 170 -23.86 12.84 -21.97
C GLY A 170 -23.73 11.72 -20.94
N ALA A 171 -23.08 11.94 -19.80
CA ALA A 171 -23.16 11.01 -18.68
C ALA A 171 -24.57 11.01 -18.06
N PRO A 172 -25.12 9.86 -17.67
CA PRO A 172 -26.41 9.81 -17.02
C PRO A 172 -26.39 10.49 -15.66
N GLU A 173 -27.54 11.04 -15.26
CA GLU A 173 -27.67 11.64 -13.94
C GLU A 173 -27.40 10.58 -12.84
N GLY A 174 -26.67 10.96 -11.78
CA GLY A 174 -26.27 10.05 -10.71
C GLY A 174 -24.96 9.31 -10.96
N SER A 175 -24.31 9.51 -12.13
CA SER A 175 -22.97 8.97 -12.40
C SER A 175 -21.93 9.45 -11.40
N ILE A 176 -22.06 10.69 -10.95
CA ILE A 176 -21.24 11.31 -9.90
C ILE A 176 -22.18 11.85 -8.85
N SER A 177 -21.98 11.45 -7.61
CA SER A 177 -22.74 11.95 -6.46
C SER A 177 -21.85 11.99 -5.20
N TRP A 178 -22.35 12.58 -4.12
CA TRP A 178 -21.61 12.71 -2.87
C TRP A 178 -22.55 12.80 -1.69
N LEU A 179 -22.05 12.47 -0.50
CA LEU A 179 -22.80 12.63 0.74
C LEU A 179 -23.02 14.11 1.04
N GLN A 180 -24.28 14.50 1.21
CA GLN A 180 -24.69 15.85 1.59
C GLN A 180 -24.45 16.10 3.09
N THR A 181 -24.76 15.10 3.91
CA THR A 181 -24.45 15.07 5.33
C THR A 181 -23.34 14.08 5.57
N VAL A 182 -22.20 14.54 6.09
CA VAL A 182 -20.99 13.71 6.24
C VAL A 182 -20.76 13.42 7.72
N THR A 183 -20.89 12.15 8.09
CA THR A 183 -20.50 11.63 9.41
C THR A 183 -19.73 10.33 9.26
N VAL A 184 -19.09 9.88 10.34
CA VAL A 184 -18.41 8.57 10.35
C VAL A 184 -19.42 7.44 10.10
N ALA A 185 -20.61 7.51 10.73
CA ALA A 185 -21.68 6.53 10.55
C ALA A 185 -22.17 6.47 9.10
N GLY A 186 -22.42 7.64 8.46
CA GLY A 186 -22.84 7.71 7.06
C GLY A 186 -21.77 7.20 6.09
N THR A 187 -20.49 7.51 6.33
CA THR A 187 -19.37 6.98 5.54
C THR A 187 -19.27 5.46 5.64
N GLN A 188 -19.42 4.91 6.85
CA GLN A 188 -19.43 3.46 7.08
C GLN A 188 -20.67 2.81 6.44
N ALA A 189 -21.83 3.45 6.53
CA ALA A 189 -23.05 2.99 5.89
C ALA A 189 -22.90 2.96 4.36
N LEU A 190 -22.30 4.00 3.75
CA LEU A 190 -22.03 4.04 2.30
C LEU A 190 -21.16 2.85 1.88
N MET A 191 -20.07 2.58 2.59
CA MET A 191 -19.17 1.45 2.27
C MET A 191 -19.88 0.10 2.33
N ARG A 192 -20.93 -0.04 3.16
CA ARG A 192 -21.70 -1.28 3.33
C ARG A 192 -22.93 -1.38 2.44
N GLN A 193 -23.32 -0.31 1.73
CA GLN A 193 -24.53 -0.35 0.85
C GLN A 193 -24.41 -1.46 -0.18
N ARG A 194 -25.50 -2.21 -0.37
CA ARG A 194 -25.55 -3.36 -1.29
C ARG A 194 -25.16 -2.95 -2.71
N GLU A 195 -25.55 -1.78 -3.13
CA GLU A 195 -25.33 -1.20 -4.45
C GLU A 195 -23.87 -0.86 -4.74
N ILE A 196 -23.06 -0.62 -3.71
CA ILE A 196 -21.62 -0.34 -3.85
C ILE A 196 -20.87 -1.64 -4.16
N ALA A 197 -20.11 -1.64 -5.24
CA ALA A 197 -19.34 -2.79 -5.70
C ALA A 197 -17.88 -2.76 -5.22
N VAL A 198 -17.26 -1.57 -5.10
CA VAL A 198 -15.85 -1.41 -4.72
C VAL A 198 -15.63 -0.11 -3.95
N ILE A 199 -14.66 -0.11 -3.07
CA ILE A 199 -14.33 1.04 -2.22
C ILE A 199 -12.95 1.58 -2.59
N LEU A 200 -12.83 2.90 -2.82
CA LEU A 200 -11.56 3.64 -2.94
C LEU A 200 -11.34 4.47 -1.68
N ALA A 201 -10.63 3.93 -0.69
CA ALA A 201 -10.40 4.59 0.60
C ALA A 201 -9.01 5.21 0.66
N THR A 202 -8.95 6.54 0.85
CA THR A 202 -7.70 7.26 1.12
C THR A 202 -7.84 8.00 2.44
N GLY A 203 -7.00 7.67 3.42
CA GLY A 203 -7.05 8.29 4.74
C GLY A 203 -6.27 7.55 5.81
N GLY A 204 -6.54 7.86 7.08
CA GLY A 204 -5.86 7.23 8.21
C GLY A 204 -6.16 5.74 8.38
N LEU A 205 -5.33 5.03 9.17
CA LEU A 205 -5.42 3.57 9.38
C LEU A 205 -6.82 3.09 9.80
N GLY A 206 -7.52 3.86 10.65
CA GLY A 206 -8.87 3.50 11.10
C GLY A 206 -9.88 3.43 9.95
N LEU A 207 -9.81 4.38 9.03
CA LEU A 207 -10.65 4.41 7.83
C LEU A 207 -10.33 3.24 6.89
N VAL A 208 -9.05 2.99 6.66
CA VAL A 208 -8.60 1.89 5.80
C VAL A 208 -9.06 0.54 6.36
N ARG A 209 -8.93 0.33 7.67
CA ARG A 209 -9.47 -0.86 8.34
C ARG A 209 -10.99 -0.98 8.19
N ALA A 210 -11.72 0.12 8.35
CA ALA A 210 -13.18 0.13 8.16
C ALA A 210 -13.57 -0.24 6.72
N ALA A 211 -12.82 0.23 5.71
CA ALA A 211 -13.03 -0.13 4.31
C ALA A 211 -12.82 -1.63 4.05
N TYR A 212 -11.74 -2.21 4.56
CA TYR A 212 -11.50 -3.66 4.43
C TYR A 212 -12.51 -4.52 5.21
N SER A 213 -13.04 -3.98 6.33
CA SER A 213 -14.05 -4.67 7.15
C SER A 213 -15.48 -4.49 6.62
N ALA A 214 -15.67 -3.76 5.52
CA ALA A 214 -17.00 -3.52 4.96
C ALA A 214 -17.59 -4.73 4.20
N GLY A 215 -16.82 -5.81 4.01
CA GLY A 215 -17.25 -7.01 3.29
C GLY A 215 -17.30 -6.82 1.78
N LYS A 216 -16.53 -5.85 1.24
CA LYS A 216 -16.44 -5.51 -0.18
C LYS A 216 -15.00 -5.39 -0.63
N PRO A 217 -14.70 -5.58 -1.92
CA PRO A 217 -13.41 -5.21 -2.48
C PRO A 217 -13.08 -3.75 -2.17
N ALA A 218 -11.86 -3.52 -1.66
CA ALA A 218 -11.43 -2.18 -1.29
C ALA A 218 -9.97 -1.94 -1.68
N TYR A 219 -9.71 -0.77 -2.25
CA TYR A 219 -8.37 -0.22 -2.43
C TYR A 219 -8.16 0.85 -1.36
N GLY A 220 -7.59 0.42 -0.24
CA GLY A 220 -7.33 1.29 0.90
C GLY A 220 -5.85 1.69 0.93
N VAL A 221 -5.59 2.99 1.06
CA VAL A 221 -4.23 3.52 1.19
C VAL A 221 -4.14 4.30 2.49
N GLY A 222 -3.26 3.80 3.35
CA GLY A 222 -2.97 4.37 4.66
C GLY A 222 -1.85 5.41 4.63
N PRO A 223 -1.38 5.83 5.83
CA PRO A 223 -0.26 6.75 5.98
C PRO A 223 1.04 6.15 5.46
N GLY A 224 1.96 7.02 5.01
CA GLY A 224 3.31 6.67 4.64
C GLY A 224 4.32 7.24 5.64
N ASN A 225 5.52 6.69 5.68
CA ASN A 225 6.64 7.20 6.45
C ASN A 225 7.92 7.04 5.62
N ALA A 226 7.97 7.74 4.48
CA ALA A 226 8.95 7.52 3.43
C ALA A 226 10.38 7.91 3.88
N PRO A 227 11.34 6.97 3.94
CA PRO A 227 12.76 7.29 4.10
C PRO A 227 13.39 7.67 2.77
N ALA A 228 14.32 8.62 2.78
CA ALA A 228 15.18 8.96 1.67
C ALA A 228 16.63 8.68 2.06
N TYR A 229 17.26 7.74 1.38
CA TYR A 229 18.64 7.34 1.63
C TYR A 229 19.59 8.04 0.65
N ILE A 230 20.64 8.69 1.16
CA ILE A 230 21.71 9.33 0.39
C ILE A 230 22.97 8.48 0.55
N GLU A 231 23.27 7.70 -0.48
CA GLU A 231 24.44 6.84 -0.56
C GLU A 231 25.66 7.66 -0.95
N ARG A 232 26.85 7.25 -0.52
CA ARG A 232 28.12 7.99 -0.69
C ARG A 232 28.49 8.40 -2.10
N SER A 233 28.00 7.71 -3.14
CA SER A 233 28.23 8.07 -4.55
C SER A 233 27.23 9.08 -5.09
N ALA A 234 26.25 9.51 -4.29
CA ALA A 234 25.20 10.42 -4.72
C ALA A 234 25.75 11.78 -5.15
N ASP A 235 25.02 12.45 -6.04
CA ASP A 235 25.13 13.89 -6.20
C ASP A 235 24.44 14.56 -4.99
N VAL A 236 25.23 14.93 -4.00
CA VAL A 236 24.73 15.50 -2.75
C VAL A 236 23.89 16.74 -2.98
N GLY A 237 24.34 17.64 -3.89
CA GLY A 237 23.61 18.86 -4.22
C GLY A 237 22.23 18.57 -4.81
N LYS A 238 22.14 17.62 -5.74
CA LYS A 238 20.86 17.17 -6.32
C LYS A 238 20.00 16.47 -5.28
N ALA A 239 20.54 15.52 -4.52
CA ALA A 239 19.81 14.77 -3.51
C ALA A 239 19.13 15.68 -2.49
N VAL A 240 19.85 16.65 -1.95
CA VAL A 240 19.31 17.62 -0.99
C VAL A 240 18.26 18.52 -1.63
N ARG A 241 18.48 19.02 -2.86
CA ARG A 241 17.44 19.80 -3.56
C ARG A 241 16.17 18.99 -3.77
N ASP A 242 16.28 17.74 -4.19
CA ASP A 242 15.14 16.84 -4.42
C ASP A 242 14.36 16.58 -3.12
N ILE A 243 15.07 16.26 -2.04
CA ILE A 243 14.45 15.98 -0.73
C ILE A 243 13.76 17.23 -0.17
N VAL A 244 14.42 18.40 -0.25
CA VAL A 244 13.81 19.66 0.20
C VAL A 244 12.59 20.00 -0.67
N ALA A 245 12.69 19.87 -1.99
CA ALA A 245 11.58 20.11 -2.91
C ALA A 245 10.40 19.15 -2.62
N GLY A 246 10.66 17.85 -2.42
CA GLY A 246 9.63 16.87 -2.09
C GLY A 246 8.99 17.15 -0.73
N LYS A 247 9.79 17.46 0.28
CA LYS A 247 9.31 17.70 1.64
C LYS A 247 8.55 19.01 1.79
N THR A 248 8.93 20.05 1.06
CA THR A 248 8.24 21.36 1.12
C THR A 248 7.06 21.48 0.17
N PHE A 249 6.91 20.56 -0.79
CA PHE A 249 5.76 20.56 -1.68
C PHE A 249 4.47 20.39 -0.89
N ASP A 250 3.62 21.39 -0.98
CA ASP A 250 2.38 21.51 -0.22
C ASP A 250 2.59 21.27 1.30
N ASN A 251 3.71 21.74 1.82
CA ASN A 251 4.13 21.53 3.21
C ASN A 251 4.16 20.04 3.65
N GLY A 252 4.52 19.13 2.76
CA GLY A 252 4.68 17.71 3.07
C GLY A 252 3.38 16.94 3.28
N LEU A 253 2.28 17.39 2.68
CA LEU A 253 0.95 16.79 2.84
C LEU A 253 0.72 15.51 2.05
N LEU A 254 1.56 15.19 1.05
CA LEU A 254 1.43 13.90 0.38
C LEU A 254 1.95 12.79 1.29
N CYS A 255 1.22 11.67 1.33
CA CYS A 255 1.59 10.48 2.12
C CYS A 255 2.93 9.85 1.69
N SER A 256 3.40 10.14 0.49
CA SER A 256 4.70 9.72 -0.04
C SER A 256 5.81 10.76 0.19
N SER A 257 5.53 11.88 0.87
CA SER A 257 6.54 12.89 1.19
C SER A 257 7.63 12.31 2.09
N GLU A 258 8.86 12.71 1.87
CA GLU A 258 10.01 12.32 2.67
C GLU A 258 9.77 12.63 4.16
N ASN A 259 9.96 11.64 5.03
CA ASN A 259 9.83 11.81 6.48
C ASN A 259 11.15 11.61 7.23
N ALA A 260 12.11 10.97 6.58
CA ALA A 260 13.44 10.76 7.13
C ALA A 260 14.51 10.88 6.04
N VAL A 261 15.67 11.38 6.42
CA VAL A 261 16.90 11.37 5.63
C VAL A 261 17.89 10.43 6.33
N ILE A 262 18.39 9.47 5.59
CA ILE A 262 19.46 8.56 6.04
C ILE A 262 20.67 8.83 5.15
N VAL A 263 21.84 9.02 5.74
CA VAL A 263 23.04 9.41 4.99
C VAL A 263 24.24 8.58 5.39
N ASP A 264 25.06 8.18 4.41
CA ASP A 264 26.37 7.58 4.68
C ASP A 264 27.26 8.54 5.45
N ALA A 265 27.88 8.08 6.54
CA ALA A 265 28.76 8.87 7.39
C ALA A 265 29.90 9.54 6.60
N ALA A 266 30.39 8.89 5.54
CA ALA A 266 31.46 9.41 4.68
C ALA A 266 31.14 10.77 4.03
N ILE A 267 29.84 11.07 3.82
CA ILE A 267 29.37 12.32 3.17
C ILE A 267 28.46 13.14 4.10
N ALA A 268 28.27 12.75 5.34
CA ALA A 268 27.28 13.32 6.25
C ALA A 268 27.50 14.84 6.46
N GLU A 269 28.74 15.29 6.65
CA GLU A 269 29.05 16.71 6.83
C GLU A 269 28.79 17.54 5.57
N GLU A 270 29.06 17.01 4.39
CA GLU A 270 28.70 17.65 3.13
C GLU A 270 27.19 17.77 2.99
N VAL A 271 26.45 16.72 3.30
CA VAL A 271 24.98 16.73 3.29
C VAL A 271 24.41 17.73 4.27
N ARG A 272 24.94 17.78 5.52
CA ARG A 272 24.52 18.76 6.53
C ARG A 272 24.74 20.19 6.06
N ARG A 273 25.93 20.49 5.52
CA ARG A 273 26.25 21.81 4.97
C ARG A 273 25.31 22.19 3.83
N THR A 274 25.04 21.24 2.93
CA THR A 274 24.16 21.45 1.78
C THR A 274 22.71 21.68 2.21
N PHE A 275 22.20 20.95 3.20
CA PHE A 275 20.87 21.21 3.79
C PHE A 275 20.79 22.61 4.41
N ARG A 276 21.81 23.04 5.19
CA ARG A 276 21.82 24.41 5.74
C ARG A 276 21.75 25.47 4.62
N ALA A 277 22.51 25.30 3.58
CA ALA A 277 22.48 26.19 2.40
C ALA A 277 21.11 26.18 1.67
N ALA A 278 20.37 25.06 1.73
CA ALA A 278 19.05 24.93 1.13
C ALA A 278 17.88 25.37 2.05
N GLY A 279 18.18 25.96 3.22
CA GLY A 279 17.17 26.39 4.20
C GLY A 279 16.80 25.31 5.23
N GLY A 280 17.69 24.35 5.45
CA GLY A 280 17.53 23.35 6.51
C GLY A 280 18.05 23.84 7.85
N HIS A 281 17.22 23.80 8.90
CA HIS A 281 17.59 24.06 10.28
C HIS A 281 17.75 22.75 11.05
N PHE A 282 18.97 22.43 11.47
CA PHE A 282 19.24 21.24 12.29
C PHE A 282 18.92 21.54 13.77
N LEU A 283 17.98 20.83 14.30
CA LEU A 283 17.54 20.96 15.68
C LEU A 283 18.61 20.44 16.65
N ASN A 284 18.92 21.22 17.68
CA ASN A 284 19.67 20.75 18.84
C ASN A 284 18.76 19.86 19.73
N GLU A 285 19.29 19.35 20.84
CA GLU A 285 18.55 18.43 21.71
C GLU A 285 17.31 19.05 22.34
N ALA A 286 17.41 20.28 22.83
CA ALA A 286 16.29 21.00 23.45
C ALA A 286 15.22 21.35 22.40
N GLU A 287 15.62 21.84 21.22
CA GLU A 287 14.72 22.14 20.12
C GLU A 287 14.02 20.88 19.61
N ARG A 288 14.73 19.74 19.51
CA ARG A 288 14.17 18.46 19.12
C ARG A 288 13.09 17.99 20.10
N ALA A 289 13.34 18.12 21.41
CA ALA A 289 12.35 17.80 22.43
C ALA A 289 11.12 18.73 22.33
N ALA A 290 11.32 20.03 22.11
CA ALA A 290 10.25 21.01 21.95
C ALA A 290 9.40 20.73 20.71
N VAL A 291 10.02 20.44 19.56
CA VAL A 291 9.28 20.06 18.33
C VAL A 291 8.53 18.75 18.53
N ALA A 292 9.12 17.76 19.19
CA ALA A 292 8.44 16.50 19.49
C ALA A 292 7.19 16.71 20.37
N ALA A 293 7.30 17.52 21.42
CA ALA A 293 6.17 17.85 22.30
C ALA A 293 5.07 18.64 21.58
N ALA A 294 5.45 19.57 20.68
CA ALA A 294 4.51 20.38 19.91
C ALA A 294 3.81 19.57 18.82
N LEU A 295 4.52 18.67 18.12
CA LEU A 295 4.07 18.03 16.88
C LEU A 295 3.42 16.66 17.09
N VAL A 296 3.80 15.91 18.13
CA VAL A 296 3.43 14.51 18.30
C VAL A 296 2.55 14.30 19.53
N THR A 297 1.43 13.62 19.35
CA THR A 297 0.54 13.25 20.46
C THR A 297 1.13 12.12 21.31
N PRO A 298 0.63 11.90 22.55
CA PRO A 298 1.03 10.73 23.37
C PRO A 298 0.79 9.38 22.66
N GLN A 299 -0.18 9.32 21.74
CA GLN A 299 -0.50 8.14 20.92
C GLN A 299 0.46 7.96 19.73
N ARG A 300 1.47 8.83 19.59
CA ARG A 300 2.43 8.83 18.46
C ARG A 300 1.77 9.09 17.11
N LEU A 301 0.85 10.04 17.08
CA LEU A 301 0.23 10.57 15.86
C LEU A 301 0.61 12.04 15.68
N PRO A 302 0.68 12.56 14.45
CA PRO A 302 0.87 13.99 14.23
C PRO A 302 -0.33 14.78 14.77
N ARG A 303 -0.07 15.93 15.36
CA ARG A 303 -1.14 16.82 15.83
C ARG A 303 -1.83 17.48 14.64
N PRO A 304 -3.16 17.38 14.53
CA PRO A 304 -3.91 17.85 13.36
C PRO A 304 -3.72 19.36 13.07
N ASP A 305 -3.55 20.18 14.09
CA ASP A 305 -3.38 21.63 13.97
C ASP A 305 -2.03 22.05 13.37
N LEU A 306 -1.05 21.14 13.31
CA LEU A 306 0.27 21.34 12.70
C LEU A 306 0.44 20.62 11.36
N VAL A 307 -0.51 19.83 10.93
CA VAL A 307 -0.51 19.20 9.60
C VAL A 307 -0.56 20.28 8.52
N GLY A 308 0.34 20.19 7.54
CA GLY A 308 0.41 21.13 6.42
C GLY A 308 0.88 22.54 6.75
N ARG A 309 1.38 22.79 7.97
CA ARG A 309 1.98 24.07 8.37
C ARG A 309 3.43 24.16 7.89
N SER A 310 3.92 25.38 7.69
CA SER A 310 5.30 25.63 7.28
C SER A 310 6.30 25.29 8.40
N ALA A 311 7.58 25.10 8.04
CA ALA A 311 8.65 24.88 9.01
C ALA A 311 8.76 26.01 10.05
N LEU A 312 8.60 27.27 9.61
CA LEU A 312 8.63 28.43 10.50
C LEU A 312 7.45 28.47 11.46
N GLU A 313 6.26 28.09 11.03
CA GLU A 313 5.09 28.01 11.92
C GLU A 313 5.30 26.91 12.99
N ILE A 314 5.84 25.76 12.60
CA ILE A 314 6.17 24.68 13.54
C ILE A 314 7.24 25.11 14.53
N ALA A 315 8.32 25.77 14.07
CA ALA A 315 9.37 26.29 14.93
C ALA A 315 8.79 27.29 15.95
N ARG A 316 7.99 28.26 15.48
CA ARG A 316 7.31 29.23 16.33
C ARG A 316 6.42 28.56 17.40
N ARG A 317 5.65 27.55 17.02
CA ARG A 317 4.78 26.80 17.95
C ARG A 317 5.57 25.98 18.97
N ALA A 318 6.78 25.56 18.61
CA ALA A 318 7.72 24.88 19.51
C ALA A 318 8.59 25.85 20.34
N GLY A 319 8.40 27.17 20.17
CA GLY A 319 9.22 28.18 20.89
C GLY A 319 10.67 28.26 20.38
N ILE A 320 10.91 27.94 19.11
CA ILE A 320 12.23 27.93 18.48
C ILE A 320 12.39 29.18 17.60
N ASP A 321 13.48 29.89 17.76
CA ASP A 321 13.87 31.02 16.90
C ASP A 321 14.67 30.51 15.68
N ALA A 322 13.93 30.00 14.70
CA ALA A 322 14.53 29.53 13.46
C ALA A 322 14.78 30.69 12.47
N PRO A 323 15.90 30.66 11.70
CA PRO A 323 16.18 31.70 10.71
C PRO A 323 15.02 31.92 9.71
N PRO A 324 14.75 33.16 9.27
CA PRO A 324 13.59 33.47 8.39
C PRO A 324 13.55 32.67 7.08
N GLY A 325 14.69 32.21 6.56
CA GLY A 325 14.79 31.37 5.36
C GLY A 325 14.58 29.86 5.59
N THR A 326 14.18 29.45 6.81
CA THR A 326 14.02 28.03 7.14
C THR A 326 12.88 27.41 6.35
N ARG A 327 13.20 26.39 5.56
CA ARG A 327 12.27 25.61 4.74
C ARG A 327 11.92 24.25 5.34
N VAL A 328 12.89 23.60 6.00
CA VAL A 328 12.71 22.31 6.65
C VAL A 328 13.42 22.29 8.00
N LEU A 329 12.86 21.61 8.98
CA LEU A 329 13.49 21.29 10.25
C LEU A 329 14.05 19.87 10.17
N LEU A 330 15.32 19.68 10.57
CA LEU A 330 15.96 18.37 10.59
C LEU A 330 16.25 17.97 12.04
N ALA A 331 15.69 16.83 12.44
CA ALA A 331 15.85 16.26 13.77
C ALA A 331 16.86 15.11 13.73
N PRO A 332 18.12 15.30 14.20
CA PRO A 332 19.07 14.20 14.36
C PRO A 332 18.52 13.17 15.36
N LEU A 333 18.40 11.91 14.95
CA LEU A 333 17.89 10.81 15.77
C LEU A 333 18.86 9.63 15.76
N SER A 334 18.96 8.91 16.90
CA SER A 334 19.76 7.70 17.01
C SER A 334 18.98 6.42 16.75
N GLY A 335 17.64 6.45 16.85
CA GLY A 335 16.77 5.29 16.71
C GLY A 335 15.40 5.59 16.13
N VAL A 336 14.60 4.55 16.00
CA VAL A 336 13.22 4.58 15.48
C VAL A 336 12.29 3.99 16.55
N GLY A 337 11.07 4.49 16.68
CA GLY A 337 10.08 3.92 17.58
C GLY A 337 9.54 4.92 18.61
N ARG A 338 8.91 4.40 19.66
CA ARG A 338 8.18 5.23 20.65
C ARG A 338 9.07 6.22 21.39
N ASP A 339 10.34 5.87 21.62
CA ASP A 339 11.32 6.72 22.31
C ASP A 339 11.91 7.81 21.40
N HIS A 340 11.61 7.73 20.11
CA HIS A 340 11.99 8.69 19.08
C HIS A 340 10.75 9.27 18.39
N PRO A 341 9.99 10.17 19.05
CA PRO A 341 8.68 10.62 18.58
C PRO A 341 8.67 11.18 17.15
N LEU A 342 9.77 11.83 16.72
CA LEU A 342 9.91 12.41 15.38
C LEU A 342 10.26 11.38 14.30
N SER A 343 10.29 10.07 14.61
CA SER A 343 10.49 9.00 13.62
C SER A 343 9.22 8.58 12.89
N ILE A 344 8.06 9.16 13.19
CA ILE A 344 6.76 8.90 12.56
C ILE A 344 6.57 9.69 11.26
N GLU A 345 5.48 9.40 10.52
CA GLU A 345 4.94 10.31 9.49
C GLU A 345 4.47 11.62 10.14
N LYS A 346 4.87 12.76 9.58
CA LYS A 346 4.64 14.07 10.22
C LYS A 346 3.70 15.00 9.44
N LEU A 347 3.54 14.79 8.13
CA LEU A 347 2.71 15.60 7.23
C LEU A 347 2.98 17.11 7.32
N CYS A 348 4.24 17.47 7.53
CA CYS A 348 4.73 18.84 7.64
C CYS A 348 6.25 18.88 7.35
N PRO A 349 6.88 20.05 7.13
CA PRO A 349 8.30 20.15 6.77
C PRO A 349 9.27 19.86 7.93
N VAL A 350 9.16 18.69 8.53
CA VAL A 350 10.07 18.15 9.56
C VAL A 350 10.60 16.81 9.09
N LEU A 351 11.91 16.62 9.10
CA LEU A 351 12.62 15.40 8.70
C LEU A 351 13.35 14.80 9.90
N ALA A 352 13.23 13.51 10.14
CA ALA A 352 14.20 12.77 10.93
C ALA A 352 15.53 12.69 10.15
N PHE A 353 16.66 12.76 10.81
CA PHE A 353 17.97 12.70 10.19
C PHE A 353 18.83 11.64 10.88
N TYR A 354 19.39 10.70 10.09
CA TYR A 354 20.18 9.58 10.57
C TYR A 354 21.50 9.50 9.81
N GLU A 355 22.58 9.23 10.52
CA GLU A 355 23.87 8.87 9.95
C GLU A 355 24.11 7.38 10.12
N VAL A 356 24.63 6.74 9.08
CA VAL A 356 24.89 5.31 9.03
C VAL A 356 26.26 5.03 8.43
N ALA A 357 26.88 3.92 8.81
CA ALA A 357 28.23 3.60 8.38
C ALA A 357 28.34 3.37 6.85
N ASP A 358 27.35 2.70 6.29
CA ASP A 358 27.32 2.32 4.86
C ASP A 358 25.90 2.02 4.39
N TRP A 359 25.77 1.61 3.12
CA TRP A 359 24.49 1.31 2.50
C TRP A 359 23.76 0.11 3.16
N ARG A 360 24.48 -0.84 3.77
CA ARG A 360 23.85 -1.97 4.48
C ARG A 360 23.19 -1.49 5.76
N ALA A 361 23.90 -0.69 6.55
CA ALA A 361 23.32 -0.03 7.73
C ALA A 361 22.16 0.93 7.34
N GLY A 362 22.30 1.64 6.21
CA GLY A 362 21.24 2.46 5.61
C GLY A 362 20.03 1.63 5.21
N CYS A 363 20.27 0.43 4.67
CA CYS A 363 19.22 -0.53 4.35
C CYS A 363 18.40 -0.92 5.59
N GLU A 364 19.06 -1.31 6.67
CA GLU A 364 18.39 -1.70 7.91
C GLU A 364 17.64 -0.52 8.55
N ARG A 365 18.24 0.67 8.59
CA ARG A 365 17.56 1.87 9.09
C ARG A 365 16.28 2.20 8.31
N CYS A 366 16.30 2.06 6.99
CA CYS A 366 15.10 2.24 6.16
C CYS A 366 14.03 1.19 6.48
N LYS A 367 14.42 -0.07 6.71
CA LYS A 367 13.48 -1.14 7.12
C LYS A 367 12.84 -0.84 8.48
N GLU A 368 13.62 -0.37 9.46
CA GLU A 368 13.10 0.03 10.77
C GLU A 368 12.06 1.14 10.65
N ILE A 369 12.35 2.19 9.84
CA ILE A 369 11.42 3.30 9.62
C ILE A 369 10.14 2.83 8.96
N LEU A 370 10.26 2.03 7.88
CA LEU A 370 9.10 1.45 7.18
C LEU A 370 8.31 0.49 8.07
N GLY A 371 8.99 -0.31 8.89
CA GLY A 371 8.36 -1.23 9.85
C GLY A 371 7.60 -0.52 10.96
N TYR A 372 8.06 0.66 11.38
CA TYR A 372 7.37 1.47 12.38
C TYR A 372 6.14 2.21 11.82
N GLY A 373 6.16 2.55 10.51
CA GLY A 373 5.03 3.13 9.77
C GLY A 373 5.32 3.17 8.27
N GLY A 374 4.29 3.08 7.42
CA GLY A 374 4.43 3.19 5.97
C GLY A 374 4.93 1.93 5.26
N MET A 375 4.79 0.76 5.87
CA MET A 375 5.13 -0.51 5.26
C MET A 375 4.49 -0.67 3.87
N GLY A 376 5.28 -1.03 2.87
CA GLY A 376 4.84 -1.20 1.48
C GLY A 376 4.61 0.11 0.71
N HIS A 377 4.71 1.29 1.35
CA HIS A 377 4.33 2.55 0.70
C HIS A 377 5.38 3.06 -0.30
N THR A 378 6.34 3.83 0.14
CA THR A 378 7.28 4.55 -0.74
C THR A 378 8.60 4.81 -0.01
N MET A 379 9.70 4.86 -0.76
CA MET A 379 10.99 5.37 -0.30
C MET A 379 11.83 5.91 -1.47
N ALA A 380 12.92 6.62 -1.16
CA ALA A 380 13.92 7.01 -2.16
C ALA A 380 15.31 6.49 -1.83
N ILE A 381 16.10 6.33 -2.88
CA ILE A 381 17.55 6.20 -2.85
C ILE A 381 18.19 7.22 -3.80
N HIS A 382 19.15 7.98 -3.30
CA HIS A 382 20.01 8.83 -4.09
C HIS A 382 21.40 8.20 -4.17
N SER A 383 21.81 7.77 -5.37
CA SER A 383 23.06 7.06 -5.61
C SER A 383 23.41 7.12 -7.09
N ARG A 384 24.69 6.99 -7.43
CA ARG A 384 25.21 6.75 -8.79
C ARG A 384 25.70 5.31 -8.99
N ASN A 385 25.57 4.47 -7.98
CA ASN A 385 25.98 3.09 -8.02
C ASN A 385 24.78 2.16 -8.29
N ASP A 386 24.61 1.74 -9.54
CA ASP A 386 23.50 0.90 -9.98
C ASP A 386 23.44 -0.45 -9.25
N ALA A 387 24.60 -1.02 -8.90
CA ALA A 387 24.64 -2.28 -8.14
C ALA A 387 24.05 -2.09 -6.73
N VAL A 388 24.41 -1.00 -6.05
CA VAL A 388 23.82 -0.65 -4.75
C VAL A 388 22.34 -0.34 -4.88
N ILE A 389 21.93 0.41 -5.90
CA ILE A 389 20.51 0.74 -6.15
C ILE A 389 19.69 -0.54 -6.29
N LEU A 390 20.15 -1.50 -7.11
CA LEU A 390 19.44 -2.75 -7.35
C LEU A 390 19.38 -3.61 -6.07
N GLU A 391 20.52 -3.83 -5.42
CA GLU A 391 20.60 -4.65 -4.21
C GLU A 391 19.78 -4.03 -3.07
N PHE A 392 19.85 -2.71 -2.93
CA PHE A 392 19.02 -1.97 -1.98
C PHE A 392 17.53 -2.15 -2.28
N GLY A 393 17.15 -2.07 -3.55
CA GLY A 393 15.77 -2.27 -3.99
C GLY A 393 15.22 -3.66 -3.67
N LEU A 394 16.00 -4.71 -3.93
CA LEU A 394 15.62 -6.11 -3.68
C LEU A 394 15.28 -6.39 -2.21
N GLN A 395 15.85 -5.65 -1.28
CA GLN A 395 15.72 -5.90 0.16
C GLN A 395 14.63 -5.06 0.85
N LYS A 396 13.95 -4.15 0.15
CA LYS A 396 13.04 -3.19 0.81
C LYS A 396 11.59 -3.64 0.88
N PRO A 397 10.94 -3.43 2.02
CA PRO A 397 9.51 -3.64 2.18
C PRO A 397 8.71 -2.40 1.70
N ALA A 398 9.03 -1.88 0.51
CA ALA A 398 8.34 -0.78 -0.16
C ALA A 398 8.15 -1.14 -1.64
N PHE A 399 7.00 -0.80 -2.20
CA PHE A 399 6.69 -1.16 -3.59
C PHE A 399 6.95 -0.02 -4.59
N ARG A 400 7.26 1.18 -4.09
CA ARG A 400 7.75 2.31 -4.89
C ARG A 400 9.08 2.76 -4.33
N ILE A 401 10.15 2.46 -5.04
CA ILE A 401 11.51 2.88 -4.71
C ILE A 401 11.93 3.88 -5.78
N VAL A 402 11.93 5.15 -5.38
CA VAL A 402 12.24 6.26 -6.27
C VAL A 402 13.76 6.47 -6.29
N VAL A 403 14.35 6.52 -7.46
CA VAL A 403 15.80 6.71 -7.64
C VAL A 403 16.08 8.12 -8.11
N ASN A 404 16.94 8.84 -7.38
CA ASN A 404 17.43 10.18 -7.75
C ASN A 404 16.32 11.19 -8.11
N SER A 405 15.21 11.15 -7.38
CA SER A 405 14.06 12.05 -7.56
C SER A 405 13.33 12.23 -6.23
N PRO A 406 12.58 13.33 -6.02
CA PRO A 406 11.73 13.49 -4.83
C PRO A 406 10.73 12.35 -4.72
N THR A 407 10.58 11.74 -3.52
CA THR A 407 9.57 10.67 -3.33
C THR A 407 8.17 11.19 -3.60
N THR A 408 7.87 12.41 -3.18
CA THR A 408 6.58 13.09 -3.37
C THR A 408 6.13 13.10 -4.84
N HIS A 409 7.03 13.49 -5.75
CA HIS A 409 6.72 13.60 -7.18
C HIS A 409 6.93 12.28 -7.91
N GLY A 410 7.99 11.55 -7.55
CA GLY A 410 8.33 10.29 -8.23
C GLY A 410 7.32 9.17 -7.99
N SER A 411 6.81 9.03 -6.76
CA SER A 411 5.88 7.96 -6.42
C SER A 411 4.52 8.05 -7.11
N ILE A 412 4.06 9.27 -7.37
CA ILE A 412 2.80 9.51 -8.09
C ILE A 412 2.94 9.47 -9.61
N GLY A 413 4.17 9.29 -10.14
CA GLY A 413 4.44 9.27 -11.58
C GLY A 413 4.64 10.64 -12.21
N MET A 414 4.86 11.71 -11.43
CA MET A 414 5.09 13.06 -11.96
C MET A 414 6.50 13.24 -12.53
N THR A 415 7.51 12.55 -11.96
CA THR A 415 8.93 12.66 -12.34
C THR A 415 9.57 11.32 -12.69
N THR A 416 8.80 10.25 -12.71
CA THR A 416 9.25 8.89 -13.02
C THR A 416 8.32 8.24 -14.04
N GLY A 417 8.69 7.06 -14.54
CA GLY A 417 7.85 6.25 -15.42
C GLY A 417 6.76 5.43 -14.69
N LEU A 418 6.50 5.68 -13.40
CA LEU A 418 5.38 5.05 -12.71
C LEU A 418 4.05 5.59 -13.22
N ASP A 419 3.01 4.76 -13.15
CA ASP A 419 1.65 5.15 -13.56
C ASP A 419 1.16 6.37 -12.77
N PRO A 420 0.74 7.47 -13.41
CA PRO A 420 0.22 8.66 -12.74
C PRO A 420 -1.01 8.36 -11.87
N ALA A 421 -0.92 8.59 -10.57
CA ALA A 421 -2.00 8.31 -9.62
C ALA A 421 -1.91 9.14 -8.33
N MET A 422 -3.08 9.34 -7.69
CA MET A 422 -3.17 9.93 -6.35
C MET A 422 -3.58 8.89 -5.27
N THR A 423 -3.59 7.60 -5.65
CA THR A 423 -3.87 6.47 -4.73
C THR A 423 -2.81 5.40 -4.97
N LEU A 424 -1.98 5.17 -3.96
CA LEU A 424 -0.75 4.38 -4.04
C LEU A 424 -0.91 3.09 -3.22
N GLY A 425 -1.16 1.96 -3.87
CA GLY A 425 -1.31 0.67 -3.20
C GLY A 425 -0.04 0.27 -2.43
N CYS A 426 -0.19 -0.25 -1.22
CA CYS A 426 0.92 -0.64 -0.35
C CYS A 426 1.14 -2.16 -0.30
N GLY A 427 0.49 -2.92 -1.19
CA GLY A 427 0.60 -4.37 -1.30
C GLY A 427 0.28 -5.12 0.00
N GLY A 428 0.51 -6.40 0.02
CA GLY A 428 0.26 -7.24 1.22
C GLY A 428 1.02 -6.80 2.46
N LEU A 429 2.24 -6.26 2.31
CA LEU A 429 3.02 -5.71 3.42
C LEU A 429 2.36 -4.51 4.09
N GLY A 430 1.66 -3.67 3.33
CA GLY A 430 0.87 -2.54 3.83
C GLY A 430 -0.60 -2.87 4.10
N GLY A 431 -0.97 -4.16 4.05
CA GLY A 431 -2.36 -4.62 4.23
C GLY A 431 -3.28 -4.25 3.08
N ASN A 432 -2.76 -4.10 1.86
CA ASN A 432 -3.51 -3.75 0.65
C ASN A 432 -3.57 -4.91 -0.34
N ILE A 433 -4.61 -4.97 -1.14
CA ILE A 433 -4.79 -6.02 -2.16
C ILE A 433 -3.90 -5.83 -3.40
N THR A 434 -3.31 -4.67 -3.59
CA THR A 434 -2.40 -4.36 -4.70
C THR A 434 -1.24 -3.47 -4.26
N SER A 435 -0.13 -3.57 -4.94
CA SER A 435 1.03 -2.68 -4.84
C SER A 435 1.04 -1.58 -5.90
N ASP A 436 0.08 -1.56 -6.80
CA ASP A 436 0.06 -0.68 -7.95
C ASP A 436 -0.34 0.77 -7.60
N ASN A 437 0.00 1.67 -8.47
CA ASN A 437 -0.66 2.96 -8.60
C ASN A 437 -2.04 2.71 -9.19
N ILE A 438 -3.11 3.09 -8.47
CA ILE A 438 -4.47 2.75 -8.85
C ILE A 438 -4.88 3.50 -10.13
N SER A 439 -5.50 2.79 -11.06
CA SER A 439 -5.91 3.30 -12.37
C SER A 439 -7.29 2.72 -12.76
N PRO A 440 -7.88 3.08 -13.90
CA PRO A 440 -9.12 2.46 -14.37
C PRO A 440 -9.09 0.94 -14.46
N ARG A 441 -7.90 0.34 -14.67
CA ARG A 441 -7.73 -1.13 -14.71
C ARG A 441 -8.20 -1.82 -13.43
N HIS A 442 -8.07 -1.17 -12.28
CA HIS A 442 -8.49 -1.68 -10.98
C HIS A 442 -10.01 -1.57 -10.74
N LEU A 443 -10.70 -0.86 -11.61
CA LEU A 443 -12.15 -0.67 -11.60
C LEU A 443 -12.85 -1.42 -12.74
N LEU A 444 -12.16 -2.40 -13.32
CA LEU A 444 -12.68 -3.28 -14.36
C LEU A 444 -12.67 -4.73 -13.89
N ASN A 445 -13.75 -5.44 -14.22
CA ASN A 445 -13.75 -6.89 -14.32
C ASN A 445 -13.36 -7.31 -15.74
N VAL A 446 -12.72 -8.45 -15.88
CA VAL A 446 -12.33 -8.99 -17.18
C VAL A 446 -13.09 -10.28 -17.44
N LYS A 447 -14.03 -10.24 -18.40
CA LYS A 447 -14.64 -11.45 -18.96
C LYS A 447 -13.68 -12.11 -19.93
N ARG A 448 -13.64 -13.42 -19.93
CA ARG A 448 -12.79 -14.20 -20.84
C ARG A 448 -13.62 -15.14 -21.68
N LEU A 449 -13.53 -14.98 -23.01
CA LEU A 449 -13.96 -16.01 -23.95
C LEU A 449 -12.75 -16.93 -24.15
N ALA A 450 -12.86 -18.15 -23.67
CA ALA A 450 -11.81 -19.15 -23.78
C ALA A 450 -12.29 -20.26 -24.72
N TYR A 451 -11.59 -20.44 -25.82
CA TYR A 451 -11.90 -21.47 -26.80
C TYR A 451 -11.13 -22.75 -26.48
N GLU A 452 -11.75 -23.91 -26.83
CA GLU A 452 -11.11 -25.21 -26.64
C GLU A 452 -9.77 -25.29 -27.36
N LEU A 453 -8.72 -25.69 -26.66
CA LEU A 453 -7.39 -25.97 -27.21
C LEU A 453 -7.15 -27.47 -27.38
N ARG A 454 -7.75 -28.26 -26.50
CA ARG A 454 -7.59 -29.73 -26.48
C ARG A 454 -8.94 -30.34 -26.20
N PRO A 455 -9.45 -31.25 -27.07
CA PRO A 455 -10.69 -31.95 -26.80
C PRO A 455 -10.57 -32.79 -25.52
N LEU A 456 -11.63 -32.84 -24.74
CA LEU A 456 -11.69 -33.70 -23.59
C LEU A 456 -11.68 -35.16 -24.05
N SER A 457 -10.59 -35.89 -23.80
CA SER A 457 -10.58 -37.34 -24.06
C SER A 457 -11.51 -38.01 -23.04
N THR A 458 -12.62 -38.57 -23.55
CA THR A 458 -13.52 -39.36 -22.72
C THR A 458 -12.82 -40.67 -22.31
N GLY A 459 -13.17 -41.23 -21.14
CA GLY A 459 -12.53 -42.45 -20.62
C GLY A 459 -12.59 -43.64 -21.59
N ALA A 460 -13.50 -43.64 -22.53
CA ALA A 460 -13.60 -44.64 -23.60
C ALA A 460 -12.42 -44.60 -24.59
N GLU A 461 -11.89 -43.42 -24.93
CA GLU A 461 -10.70 -43.28 -25.78
C GLU A 461 -9.42 -43.69 -25.08
N ARG A 462 -9.29 -43.44 -23.75
CA ARG A 462 -8.17 -43.94 -22.93
C ARG A 462 -8.15 -45.47 -22.87
N LEU A 463 -9.31 -46.10 -22.80
CA LEU A 463 -9.42 -47.57 -22.80
C LEU A 463 -9.08 -48.14 -24.19
N ALA A 464 -9.48 -47.48 -25.29
CA ALA A 464 -9.17 -47.89 -26.65
C ALA A 464 -7.68 -47.79 -27.00
N THR A 465 -6.99 -46.76 -26.55
CA THR A 465 -5.53 -46.59 -26.70
C THR A 465 -4.73 -47.52 -25.78
N SER A 466 -5.24 -47.80 -24.58
CA SER A 466 -4.63 -48.76 -23.65
C SER A 466 -4.77 -50.23 -24.09
N SER A 467 -5.78 -50.56 -24.89
CA SER A 467 -5.98 -51.93 -25.39
C SER A 467 -5.08 -52.34 -26.55
N ARG A 468 -4.30 -51.38 -27.12
CA ARG A 468 -3.33 -51.64 -28.21
C ARG A 468 -1.89 -51.91 -27.76
N GLN A 469 -1.58 -51.80 -26.47
CA GLN A 469 -0.28 -52.23 -25.97
C GLN A 469 -0.33 -53.72 -25.66
N PRO A 470 0.60 -54.54 -26.20
CA PRO A 470 0.69 -55.96 -25.83
C PRO A 470 0.94 -56.07 -24.31
N ARG A 471 0.07 -56.79 -23.62
CA ARG A 471 0.32 -57.11 -22.22
C ARG A 471 1.66 -57.79 -22.09
N PRO A 472 2.58 -57.26 -21.28
CA PRO A 472 3.80 -58.02 -20.95
C PRO A 472 3.39 -59.35 -20.28
N PRO A 473 4.17 -60.42 -20.50
CA PRO A 473 3.83 -61.71 -19.92
C PRO A 473 3.72 -61.61 -18.40
N ARG A 474 2.66 -62.19 -17.85
CA ARG A 474 2.40 -62.25 -16.41
C ARG A 474 3.58 -62.87 -15.71
N THR A 475 4.50 -62.12 -15.15
CA THR A 475 5.48 -62.58 -14.19
C THR A 475 4.76 -62.90 -12.88
N ALA A 476 5.26 -63.94 -12.21
CA ALA A 476 4.68 -64.57 -11.03
C ALA A 476 4.29 -63.55 -9.94
N ARG A 477 3.20 -63.86 -9.20
CA ARG A 477 2.69 -63.10 -8.04
C ARG A 477 3.84 -62.60 -7.17
N PRO A 478 3.86 -61.31 -6.82
CA PRO A 478 4.80 -60.84 -5.82
C PRO A 478 4.51 -61.47 -4.48
N GLN A 479 5.53 -62.06 -3.87
CA GLN A 479 5.48 -62.48 -2.48
C GLN A 479 5.11 -61.29 -1.61
N THR A 480 4.26 -61.51 -0.63
CA THR A 480 3.90 -60.52 0.38
C THR A 480 5.13 -59.89 1.00
N LEU A 481 5.34 -58.64 0.78
CA LEU A 481 6.46 -57.90 1.35
C LEU A 481 6.32 -57.86 2.87
N HIS A 482 7.29 -58.41 3.56
CA HIS A 482 7.43 -58.28 5.01
C HIS A 482 7.54 -56.78 5.39
N PRO A 483 6.98 -56.29 6.51
CA PRO A 483 7.01 -54.90 6.90
C PRO A 483 8.40 -54.24 6.85
N ALA A 484 9.47 -54.96 7.17
CA ALA A 484 10.86 -54.48 7.09
C ALA A 484 11.33 -54.21 5.65
N GLY A 485 10.83 -54.95 4.65
CA GLY A 485 11.16 -54.71 3.25
C GLY A 485 10.40 -53.50 2.65
N LEU A 486 9.25 -53.16 3.20
CA LEU A 486 8.52 -51.94 2.79
C LEU A 486 9.18 -50.68 3.36
N ALA A 487 9.65 -50.73 4.61
CA ALA A 487 10.36 -49.61 5.24
C ALA A 487 11.67 -49.28 4.47
N ALA A 488 12.48 -50.27 4.12
CA ALA A 488 13.71 -50.08 3.36
C ALA A 488 13.46 -49.48 1.96
N ARG A 489 12.35 -49.76 1.29
CA ARG A 489 11.97 -49.18 0.00
C ARG A 489 11.49 -47.75 0.13
N ILE A 490 10.79 -47.40 1.23
CA ILE A 490 10.36 -46.06 1.55
C ILE A 490 11.59 -45.17 1.85
N ASP A 491 12.51 -45.64 2.65
CA ASP A 491 13.78 -44.94 2.95
C ASP A 491 14.64 -44.73 1.70
N GLY A 492 14.70 -45.69 0.80
CA GLY A 492 15.39 -45.56 -0.49
C GLY A 492 14.72 -44.56 -1.44
N PHE A 493 13.39 -44.43 -1.38
CA PHE A 493 12.66 -43.43 -2.19
C PHE A 493 12.78 -42.01 -1.62
N LEU A 494 12.79 -41.85 -0.30
CA LEU A 494 12.93 -40.56 0.36
C LEU A 494 14.37 -40.06 0.41
N GLY A 495 15.40 -40.96 0.25
CA GLY A 495 16.81 -40.61 0.23
C GLY A 495 17.37 -40.26 -1.15
N ALA A 496 16.62 -40.42 -2.24
CA ALA A 496 17.04 -40.11 -3.59
C ALA A 496 16.76 -38.63 -3.93
N ALA A 497 17.76 -37.76 -3.80
CA ALA A 497 17.71 -36.42 -4.35
C ALA A 497 17.67 -36.48 -5.89
N PRO A 498 16.89 -35.67 -6.60
CA PRO A 498 16.85 -35.66 -8.05
C PRO A 498 18.18 -35.09 -8.62
N THR A 499 18.96 -35.93 -9.22
CA THR A 499 20.07 -35.51 -10.08
C THR A 499 19.54 -35.15 -11.46
N ASN A 500 19.74 -33.90 -11.83
CA ASN A 500 19.30 -33.32 -13.08
C ASN A 500 20.36 -33.69 -14.17
N GLU A 501 20.14 -34.74 -14.93
CA GLU A 501 20.91 -35.02 -16.15
C GLU A 501 20.13 -34.60 -17.39
N SER A 502 20.57 -33.49 -17.95
CA SER A 502 20.16 -33.00 -19.26
C SER A 502 20.85 -33.78 -20.37
N ARG A 503 20.08 -34.29 -21.32
CA ARG A 503 20.56 -34.84 -22.59
C ARG A 503 21.17 -33.74 -23.46
N GLY A 504 22.46 -33.93 -23.83
CA GLY A 504 23.14 -33.09 -24.77
C GLY A 504 22.76 -33.36 -26.24
N ARG A 505 22.98 -32.35 -27.06
CA ARG A 505 23.36 -32.48 -28.47
C ARG A 505 24.43 -31.47 -28.82
N GLU A 506 25.41 -31.98 -29.53
CA GLU A 506 26.67 -31.39 -29.94
C GLU A 506 26.55 -30.18 -30.87
N SER A 507 27.43 -29.21 -30.76
CA SER A 507 28.44 -28.95 -31.82
C SER A 507 29.32 -27.72 -31.47
N GLY A 508 30.62 -27.85 -31.65
CA GLY A 508 31.51 -26.82 -32.18
C GLY A 508 32.37 -26.03 -31.22
N ALA A 509 33.61 -26.42 -31.16
CA ALA A 509 34.79 -25.90 -30.55
C ALA A 509 35.06 -24.39 -30.57
N ALA A 510 35.63 -23.84 -29.46
CA ALA A 510 36.88 -23.07 -29.50
C ALA A 510 37.42 -22.87 -28.06
N THR A 511 38.69 -23.21 -27.93
CA THR A 511 39.56 -23.14 -26.78
C THR A 511 39.88 -21.72 -26.31
N ALA A 512 39.90 -21.50 -24.99
CA ALA A 512 40.86 -20.58 -24.34
C ALA A 512 40.96 -20.89 -22.83
N ALA A 513 42.20 -20.84 -22.34
CA ALA A 513 42.74 -21.37 -21.12
C ALA A 513 42.29 -20.62 -19.84
N ALA A 514 42.24 -21.39 -18.75
CA ALA A 514 42.16 -20.88 -17.37
C ALA A 514 43.57 -20.68 -16.77
N PRO A 515 43.74 -19.79 -15.82
CA PRO A 515 44.81 -19.87 -14.82
C PRO A 515 44.27 -20.25 -13.42
N PRO A 516 45.17 -20.66 -12.52
CA PRO A 516 44.89 -21.59 -11.43
C PRO A 516 44.40 -20.96 -10.15
N GLY A 517 43.76 -21.80 -9.32
CA GLY A 517 43.17 -21.44 -8.06
C GLY A 517 44.17 -21.18 -6.93
N ASP A 518 43.65 -20.50 -5.93
CA ASP A 518 44.29 -20.41 -4.62
C ASP A 518 43.32 -20.86 -3.54
N ALA A 519 43.82 -21.75 -2.68
CA ALA A 519 43.06 -22.41 -1.64
C ALA A 519 43.14 -21.59 -0.34
N GLY A 520 42.02 -21.20 0.22
CA GLY A 520 41.92 -20.64 1.56
C GLY A 520 41.13 -21.57 2.51
N PRO A 521 41.39 -21.54 3.80
CA PRO A 521 41.16 -22.66 4.73
C PRO A 521 39.69 -22.81 5.17
N SER A 522 39.33 -24.09 5.27
CA SER A 522 38.06 -24.56 5.83
C SER A 522 37.94 -24.31 7.34
N VAL A 523 36.85 -23.70 7.77
CA VAL A 523 36.44 -23.59 9.19
C VAL A 523 35.43 -24.71 9.48
N PRO A 524 35.66 -25.53 10.52
CA PRO A 524 34.71 -26.58 10.90
C PRO A 524 33.43 -26.04 11.57
N PRO A 525 32.30 -26.77 11.46
CA PRO A 525 31.04 -26.34 12.09
C PRO A 525 31.10 -26.48 13.63
N PRO A 526 30.40 -25.64 14.38
CA PRO A 526 30.38 -25.75 15.83
C PRO A 526 29.58 -26.95 16.32
N GLN A 527 30.16 -27.69 17.24
CA GLN A 527 29.55 -28.81 17.94
C GLN A 527 28.41 -28.35 18.85
N ALA A 528 27.29 -29.07 18.80
CA ALA A 528 26.17 -28.88 19.70
C ALA A 528 26.54 -29.23 21.16
N GLY A 529 26.63 -28.20 21.99
CA GLY A 529 26.74 -28.36 23.44
C GLY A 529 25.37 -28.72 24.02
N LYS A 530 25.32 -29.83 24.77
CA LYS A 530 24.18 -30.20 25.61
C LYS A 530 23.97 -29.13 26.69
N ALA A 531 22.89 -28.36 26.59
CA ALA A 531 22.44 -27.50 27.68
C ALA A 531 21.55 -28.34 28.62
N ALA A 532 21.92 -28.30 29.90
CA ALA A 532 21.19 -28.90 31.01
C ALA A 532 19.79 -28.28 31.14
N GLY A 533 18.80 -29.11 31.47
CA GLY A 533 17.42 -28.70 31.64
C GLY A 533 17.21 -27.66 32.74
N VAL A 534 16.56 -26.57 32.34
CA VAL A 534 15.83 -25.71 33.26
C VAL A 534 14.37 -25.80 32.83
N GLU A 535 13.54 -26.41 33.67
CA GLU A 535 12.09 -26.35 33.52
C GLU A 535 11.63 -24.88 33.55
N PRO A 536 10.95 -24.38 32.53
CA PRO A 536 10.32 -23.07 32.63
C PRO A 536 9.02 -23.20 33.44
N ALA A 537 8.96 -22.50 34.57
CA ALA A 537 7.74 -22.29 35.33
C ALA A 537 6.62 -21.77 34.42
N ALA A 538 5.44 -22.37 34.51
CA ALA A 538 4.26 -21.98 33.76
C ALA A 538 3.90 -20.51 34.04
N PRO A 539 3.67 -19.64 33.03
CA PRO A 539 3.17 -18.30 33.27
C PRO A 539 1.74 -18.37 33.81
N ALA A 540 1.52 -17.80 34.99
CA ALA A 540 0.20 -17.65 35.60
C ALA A 540 -0.56 -16.49 34.92
N GLY A 541 -1.12 -16.71 33.72
CA GLY A 541 -1.89 -15.70 32.98
C GLY A 541 -2.64 -16.27 31.79
N THR A 542 -3.73 -15.60 31.39
CA THR A 542 -4.45 -15.91 30.13
C THR A 542 -3.66 -15.43 28.93
N ALA A 543 -3.65 -16.20 27.83
CA ALA A 543 -3.04 -15.80 26.57
C ALA A 543 -3.81 -14.63 25.97
N ALA A 544 -3.10 -13.61 25.45
CA ALA A 544 -3.73 -12.50 24.74
C ALA A 544 -4.09 -12.85 23.29
N PHE A 545 -3.32 -13.76 22.68
CA PHE A 545 -3.48 -14.23 21.31
C PHE A 545 -3.10 -15.71 21.24
N VAL A 546 -3.84 -16.50 20.45
CA VAL A 546 -3.58 -17.93 20.21
C VAL A 546 -3.72 -18.23 18.71
N CYS A 547 -2.64 -18.71 18.09
CA CYS A 547 -2.63 -19.18 16.71
C CYS A 547 -2.57 -20.71 16.62
N GLU A 548 -2.64 -21.25 15.41
CA GLU A 548 -2.58 -22.69 15.15
C GLU A 548 -1.30 -23.35 15.70
N ALA A 549 -0.15 -22.66 15.58
CA ALA A 549 1.11 -23.17 16.09
C ALA A 549 1.12 -23.31 17.62
N ASP A 550 0.47 -22.38 18.33
CA ASP A 550 0.35 -22.43 19.80
C ASP A 550 -0.50 -23.64 20.24
N VAL A 551 -1.62 -23.88 19.53
CA VAL A 551 -2.47 -25.04 19.80
C VAL A 551 -1.74 -26.34 19.51
N ARG A 552 -1.00 -26.41 18.41
CA ARG A 552 -0.19 -27.59 18.05
C ARG A 552 0.88 -27.86 19.11
N GLY A 553 1.65 -26.84 19.50
CA GLY A 553 2.63 -26.96 20.57
C GLY A 553 2.04 -27.34 21.93
N ALA A 554 0.83 -26.85 22.24
CA ALA A 554 0.11 -27.22 23.45
C ALA A 554 -0.36 -28.66 23.45
N LEU A 555 -0.84 -29.16 22.31
CA LEU A 555 -1.23 -30.58 22.12
C LEU A 555 0.00 -31.49 22.24
N ASP A 556 1.11 -31.14 21.59
CA ASP A 556 2.37 -31.92 21.63
C ASP A 556 2.95 -31.97 23.06
N ALA A 557 2.81 -30.88 23.81
CA ALA A 557 3.29 -30.75 25.18
C ALA A 557 2.31 -31.29 26.23
N GLY A 558 1.09 -31.68 25.84
CA GLY A 558 0.04 -32.11 26.76
C GLY A 558 -0.40 -31.04 27.77
N ARG A 559 -0.26 -29.75 27.43
CA ARG A 559 -0.57 -28.63 28.32
C ARG A 559 -1.65 -27.73 27.71
N PRO A 560 -2.75 -27.43 28.44
CA PRO A 560 -3.79 -26.56 27.91
C PRO A 560 -3.38 -25.09 27.93
N ILE A 561 -3.95 -24.31 27.00
CA ILE A 561 -3.81 -22.85 26.90
C ILE A 561 -5.00 -22.20 27.60
N ARG A 562 -4.76 -21.34 28.57
CA ARG A 562 -5.79 -20.57 29.28
C ARG A 562 -6.16 -19.33 28.46
N ILE A 563 -7.44 -19.18 28.16
CA ILE A 563 -7.99 -18.06 27.40
C ILE A 563 -9.07 -17.34 28.20
N ASP A 564 -9.37 -16.08 27.87
CA ASP A 564 -10.50 -15.33 28.38
C ASP A 564 -11.26 -14.63 27.24
N ARG A 565 -12.33 -13.91 27.55
CA ARG A 565 -13.17 -13.22 26.54
C ARG A 565 -12.43 -12.19 25.69
N ARG A 566 -11.22 -11.78 26.06
CA ARG A 566 -10.37 -10.83 25.32
C ARG A 566 -9.30 -11.54 24.51
N THR A 567 -9.11 -12.84 24.70
CA THR A 567 -8.16 -13.64 23.93
C THR A 567 -8.58 -13.72 22.48
N ILE A 568 -7.73 -13.28 21.58
CA ILE A 568 -7.94 -13.47 20.13
C ILE A 568 -7.46 -14.86 19.76
N VAL A 569 -8.38 -15.73 19.39
CA VAL A 569 -8.09 -17.09 18.90
C VAL A 569 -8.37 -17.12 17.39
N THR A 570 -7.36 -17.46 16.59
CA THR A 570 -7.52 -17.55 15.13
C THR A 570 -8.50 -18.67 14.73
N PRO A 571 -9.19 -18.55 13.57
CA PRO A 571 -10.08 -19.62 13.09
C PRO A 571 -9.39 -20.99 13.02
N SER A 572 -8.20 -21.08 12.44
CA SER A 572 -7.41 -22.31 12.34
C SER A 572 -7.04 -22.88 13.72
N ALA A 573 -6.78 -22.04 14.72
CA ALA A 573 -6.54 -22.48 16.09
C ALA A 573 -7.81 -23.07 16.72
N ARG A 574 -8.98 -22.48 16.48
CA ARG A 574 -10.27 -23.00 16.94
C ARG A 574 -10.61 -24.35 16.29
N ASP A 575 -10.40 -24.45 14.97
CA ASP A 575 -10.64 -25.68 14.22
C ASP A 575 -9.74 -26.83 14.73
N LEU A 576 -8.45 -26.52 14.98
CA LEU A 576 -7.49 -27.49 15.50
C LEU A 576 -7.80 -27.90 16.95
N ALA A 577 -8.33 -26.99 17.75
CA ALA A 577 -8.73 -27.24 19.15
C ALA A 577 -10.10 -27.92 19.29
N ALA A 578 -10.91 -27.92 18.23
CA ALA A 578 -12.27 -28.48 18.27
C ALA A 578 -12.27 -29.95 18.67
N GLY A 579 -13.04 -30.30 19.70
CA GLY A 579 -13.11 -31.66 20.26
C GLY A 579 -11.87 -32.11 21.05
N ARG A 580 -11.00 -31.16 21.43
CA ARG A 580 -9.77 -31.40 22.22
C ARG A 580 -9.73 -30.38 23.36
N ASP A 581 -9.59 -30.81 24.59
CA ASP A 581 -9.60 -29.97 25.80
C ASP A 581 -8.27 -29.17 25.95
N VAL A 582 -7.84 -28.49 24.88
CA VAL A 582 -6.57 -27.75 24.82
C VAL A 582 -6.75 -26.25 25.07
N LEU A 583 -7.95 -25.70 24.89
CA LEU A 583 -8.29 -24.30 25.23
C LEU A 583 -9.22 -24.32 26.46
N ILE A 584 -8.77 -23.71 27.55
CA ILE A 584 -9.56 -23.58 28.79
C ILE A 584 -9.97 -22.13 28.96
N GLU A 585 -11.27 -21.86 28.89
CA GLU A 585 -11.81 -20.53 29.15
C GLU A 585 -11.88 -20.26 30.65
N ILE A 586 -11.27 -19.15 31.10
CA ILE A 586 -11.25 -18.75 32.51
C ILE A 586 -12.11 -17.49 32.64
N GLU A 587 -13.17 -17.58 33.46
CA GLU A 587 -13.92 -16.40 33.90
C GLU A 587 -13.09 -15.66 34.95
N ARG A 588 -12.70 -14.42 34.67
CA ARG A 588 -12.18 -13.53 35.70
C ARG A 588 -13.33 -13.17 36.62
N GLY A 589 -13.28 -13.69 37.85
CA GLY A 589 -14.18 -13.26 38.91
C GLY A 589 -14.12 -11.72 39.03
N GLY A 590 -15.29 -11.08 39.02
CA GLY A 590 -15.42 -9.65 39.11
C GLY A 590 -14.83 -9.08 40.39
N ARG A 591 -14.07 -7.99 40.25
CA ARG A 591 -13.93 -6.90 41.22
C ARG A 591 -14.04 -5.57 40.46
#